data_69bf1d09752591e24b3c70c42f0e2780
#
_entry.id   69bf1d09752591e24b3c70c42f0e2780
#
_cell.length_a   1.000
_cell.length_b   1.000
_cell.length_c   1.000
_cell.angle_alpha   90.00
_cell.angle_beta   90.00
_cell.angle_gamma   90.00
#
_symmetry.space_group_name_H-M   'P 1'
#
loop_
_entity.id
_entity.type
_entity.pdbx_description
1 polymer ?
#
loop_
_entity_poly.entity_id
_entity_poly.type
_entity_poly.pdbx_seq_one_letter_code
_entity_poly.pdbx_strand_id
1 'polypeptide(L)'
;MVQRAPWRERASWALYDFANTIFSMNVATLYFSVWLIKDLGASSTLYAIGSDISSILVVLSVPFLGALSDARRRRKPWVMWFTIVSCIACAAIGVLGQTSIPVIGAQTINGAGAGGWHPGFHSLFWVIVAFTIANYTYQAAQPFYNAMMADLAPPEEHGRLSGIGTAVGYVGTIVGLLLVSPFFGGELPLVGPLPQGLVAGLRTWIPFTSHAGRVSTFVPTALLFLLFALPLFVFCRDHHPVLEKTAISWKRAFGDVLNTLRDARKYPGATSFILASFLYQDAIGTIVSFMAIYAIKAMHFPDGTETTLFLVLTVPAIFGSYLAGYLTDLIGPRRTLLFTIMAWVVLLIAMILVPSQKGFWGVGLLIGLVFGGVPTAERPMLLSLIPREEAGRFFSLMLLSSRAAAVAGPLIWGITVDVLEPLRGTGTAYRAAVITVVAMFALSLLLLRRVPETRAVRH
;
A
#
# COMPACT_ATOMS: atom_id res chain seq x y z
N MET A 1 -12.06 -19.08 24.19
CA MET A 1 -11.19 -19.39 23.03
C MET A 1 -11.90 -18.89 21.77
N VAL A 2 -11.18 -18.15 20.90
CA VAL A 2 -11.76 -17.77 19.58
C VAL A 2 -11.76 -19.01 18.72
N GLN A 3 -12.97 -19.43 18.32
CA GLN A 3 -13.11 -20.51 17.34
C GLN A 3 -12.60 -20.03 15.98
N ARG A 4 -11.94 -20.92 15.26
CA ARG A 4 -11.49 -20.71 13.91
C ARG A 4 -12.69 -20.41 13.01
N ALA A 5 -12.72 -19.24 12.38
CA ALA A 5 -13.78 -18.92 11.43
C ALA A 5 -13.80 -19.90 10.24
N PRO A 6 -14.96 -20.13 9.60
CA PRO A 6 -15.07 -20.97 8.41
C PRO A 6 -14.03 -20.58 7.33
N TRP A 7 -13.56 -21.56 6.57
CA TRP A 7 -12.55 -21.31 5.52
C TRP A 7 -13.00 -20.25 4.51
N ARG A 8 -14.30 -20.19 4.21
CA ARG A 8 -14.88 -19.19 3.30
C ARG A 8 -14.66 -17.76 3.78
N GLU A 9 -14.83 -17.50 5.06
CA GLU A 9 -14.60 -16.16 5.63
C GLU A 9 -13.12 -15.79 5.55
N ARG A 10 -12.23 -16.72 5.91
CA ARG A 10 -10.78 -16.49 5.86
C ARG A 10 -10.26 -16.32 4.44
N ALA A 11 -10.75 -17.12 3.49
CA ALA A 11 -10.40 -16.96 2.07
C ALA A 11 -10.94 -15.65 1.50
N SER A 12 -12.14 -15.24 1.86
CA SER A 12 -12.74 -13.96 1.44
C SER A 12 -11.99 -12.76 2.01
N TRP A 13 -11.50 -12.87 3.25
CA TRP A 13 -10.64 -11.88 3.86
C TRP A 13 -9.30 -11.78 3.11
N ALA A 14 -8.64 -12.89 2.82
CA ALA A 14 -7.40 -12.90 2.04
C ALA A 14 -7.60 -12.36 0.60
N LEU A 15 -8.74 -12.66 -0.02
CA LEU A 15 -9.08 -12.14 -1.35
C LEU A 15 -9.33 -10.63 -1.37
N TYR A 16 -9.66 -10.03 -0.22
CA TYR A 16 -9.75 -8.58 -0.13
C TYR A 16 -8.38 -7.90 -0.26
N ASP A 17 -7.29 -8.51 0.21
CA ASP A 17 -5.92 -8.00 -0.05
C ASP A 17 -5.63 -8.00 -1.57
N PHE A 18 -6.07 -9.03 -2.31
CA PHE A 18 -6.00 -9.05 -3.77
C PHE A 18 -6.75 -7.86 -4.41
N ALA A 19 -7.99 -7.64 -3.99
CA ALA A 19 -8.81 -6.54 -4.48
C ALA A 19 -8.17 -5.18 -4.22
N ASN A 20 -7.68 -5.00 -3.01
CA ASN A 20 -7.09 -3.78 -2.49
C ASN A 20 -5.79 -3.41 -3.22
N THR A 21 -4.94 -4.38 -3.54
CA THR A 21 -3.69 -4.15 -4.27
C THR A 21 -3.91 -3.82 -5.74
N ILE A 22 -5.02 -4.25 -6.36
CA ILE A 22 -5.41 -3.80 -7.70
C ILE A 22 -5.59 -2.29 -7.72
N PHE A 23 -6.31 -1.72 -6.75
CA PHE A 23 -6.49 -0.27 -6.64
C PHE A 23 -5.16 0.44 -6.34
N SER A 24 -4.43 -0.04 -5.33
CA SER A 24 -3.16 0.54 -4.91
C SER A 24 -2.17 0.65 -6.05
N MET A 25 -1.98 -0.42 -6.82
CA MET A 25 -1.03 -0.45 -7.92
C MET A 25 -1.47 0.41 -9.09
N ASN A 26 -2.70 0.22 -9.56
CA ASN A 26 -3.17 0.89 -10.77
C ASN A 26 -3.49 2.37 -10.56
N VAL A 27 -4.12 2.74 -9.43
CA VAL A 27 -4.53 4.13 -9.19
C VAL A 27 -3.46 4.90 -8.43
N ALA A 28 -3.14 4.44 -7.21
CA ALA A 28 -2.28 5.23 -6.33
C ALA A 28 -0.81 5.26 -6.78
N THR A 29 -0.32 4.19 -7.43
CA THR A 29 1.11 4.07 -7.77
C THR A 29 1.40 4.41 -9.23
N LEU A 30 0.67 3.81 -10.20
CA LEU A 30 1.08 3.87 -11.62
C LEU A 30 0.35 4.90 -12.46
N TYR A 31 -1.00 4.82 -12.53
CA TYR A 31 -1.68 5.52 -13.62
C TYR A 31 -2.10 6.94 -13.29
N PHE A 32 -2.57 7.23 -12.07
CA PHE A 32 -3.18 8.52 -11.79
C PHE A 32 -2.18 9.68 -11.82
N SER A 33 -1.05 9.55 -11.12
CA SER A 33 -0.03 10.61 -11.07
C SER A 33 0.54 10.89 -12.45
N VAL A 34 0.85 9.83 -13.21
CA VAL A 34 1.41 9.98 -14.56
C VAL A 34 0.38 10.55 -15.53
N TRP A 35 -0.88 10.11 -15.47
CA TRP A 35 -1.96 10.67 -16.26
C TRP A 35 -2.17 12.16 -16.00
N LEU A 36 -2.26 12.54 -14.73
CA LEU A 36 -2.48 13.93 -14.35
C LEU A 36 -1.34 14.86 -14.78
N ILE A 37 -0.09 14.44 -14.53
CA ILE A 37 1.09 15.29 -14.78
C ILE A 37 1.51 15.23 -16.24
N LYS A 38 1.63 14.03 -16.83
CA LYS A 38 2.22 13.85 -18.15
C LYS A 38 1.19 13.96 -19.28
N ASP A 39 0.00 13.37 -19.09
CA ASP A 39 -1.00 13.34 -20.16
C ASP A 39 -1.88 14.61 -20.15
N LEU A 40 -2.19 15.16 -18.97
CA LEU A 40 -2.98 16.39 -18.84
C LEU A 40 -2.15 17.66 -18.68
N GLY A 41 -0.82 17.54 -18.49
CA GLY A 41 0.06 18.69 -18.28
C GLY A 41 -0.18 19.45 -16.97
N ALA A 42 -0.87 18.83 -15.99
CA ALA A 42 -1.12 19.45 -14.71
C ALA A 42 0.17 19.51 -13.85
N SER A 43 0.24 20.44 -12.92
CA SER A 43 1.40 20.56 -12.04
C SER A 43 1.49 19.38 -11.07
N SER A 44 2.72 18.98 -10.75
CA SER A 44 2.97 17.99 -9.68
C SER A 44 2.41 18.45 -8.33
N THR A 45 2.36 19.76 -8.10
CA THR A 45 1.75 20.36 -6.90
C THR A 45 0.26 20.02 -6.79
N LEU A 46 -0.47 19.98 -7.89
CA LEU A 46 -1.90 19.65 -7.88
C LEU A 46 -2.13 18.19 -7.47
N TYR A 47 -1.28 17.27 -7.95
CA TYR A 47 -1.28 15.88 -7.49
C TYR A 47 -0.96 15.77 -5.99
N ALA A 48 0.09 16.48 -5.55
CA ALA A 48 0.49 16.48 -4.14
C ALA A 48 -0.65 17.00 -3.24
N ILE A 49 -1.32 18.10 -3.61
CA ILE A 49 -2.47 18.63 -2.86
C ILE A 49 -3.55 17.56 -2.68
N GLY A 50 -3.95 16.86 -3.74
CA GLY A 50 -4.97 15.80 -3.64
C GLY A 50 -4.55 14.64 -2.75
N SER A 51 -3.29 14.21 -2.85
CA SER A 51 -2.70 13.16 -2.02
C SER A 51 -2.58 13.59 -0.55
N ASP A 52 -2.11 14.81 -0.30
CA ASP A 52 -1.91 15.34 1.05
C ASP A 52 -3.23 15.58 1.77
N ILE A 53 -4.23 16.13 1.08
CA ILE A 53 -5.59 16.29 1.64
C ILE A 53 -6.14 14.91 2.03
N SER A 54 -6.00 13.88 1.18
CA SER A 54 -6.44 12.52 1.52
C SER A 54 -5.73 11.99 2.77
N SER A 55 -4.44 12.22 2.89
CA SER A 55 -3.62 11.80 4.04
C SER A 55 -4.01 12.56 5.32
N ILE A 56 -4.24 13.86 5.23
CA ILE A 56 -4.72 14.69 6.35
C ILE A 56 -6.10 14.19 6.82
N LEU A 57 -7.02 13.91 5.90
CA LEU A 57 -8.33 13.36 6.24
C LEU A 57 -8.20 12.00 6.95
N VAL A 58 -7.29 11.13 6.52
CA VAL A 58 -6.98 9.86 7.19
C VAL A 58 -6.51 10.12 8.62
N VAL A 59 -5.51 11.00 8.79
CA VAL A 59 -4.94 11.37 10.08
C VAL A 59 -6.02 11.88 11.05
N LEU A 60 -6.92 12.71 10.56
CA LEU A 60 -7.95 13.33 11.38
C LEU A 60 -9.13 12.40 11.71
N SER A 61 -9.54 11.54 10.78
CA SER A 61 -10.79 10.77 10.93
C SER A 61 -10.57 9.31 11.37
N VAL A 62 -9.55 8.64 10.88
CA VAL A 62 -9.41 7.19 11.02
C VAL A 62 -9.21 6.75 12.48
N PRO A 63 -8.46 7.43 13.35
CA PRO A 63 -8.37 7.05 14.76
C PRO A 63 -9.72 7.14 15.49
N PHE A 64 -10.53 8.15 15.16
CA PHE A 64 -11.89 8.25 15.68
C PHE A 64 -12.79 7.11 15.20
N LEU A 65 -12.76 6.85 13.89
CA LEU A 65 -13.55 5.78 13.29
C LEU A 65 -13.12 4.40 13.81
N GLY A 66 -11.82 4.21 14.10
CA GLY A 66 -11.28 3.01 14.74
C GLY A 66 -11.87 2.79 16.12
N ALA A 67 -11.85 3.81 16.97
CA ALA A 67 -12.45 3.77 18.29
C ALA A 67 -13.97 3.51 18.22
N LEU A 68 -14.67 4.13 17.26
CA LEU A 68 -16.10 3.92 17.03
C LEU A 68 -16.41 2.49 16.55
N SER A 69 -15.57 1.94 15.70
CA SER A 69 -15.66 0.55 15.23
C SER A 69 -15.51 -0.44 16.38
N ASP A 70 -14.52 -0.23 17.24
CA ASP A 70 -14.27 -1.08 18.39
C ASP A 70 -15.43 -0.98 19.44
N ALA A 71 -15.91 0.25 19.70
CA ALA A 71 -17.06 0.45 20.60
C ALA A 71 -18.34 -0.23 20.11
N ARG A 72 -18.55 -0.28 18.78
CA ARG A 72 -19.71 -0.97 18.17
C ARG A 72 -19.47 -2.45 17.90
N ARG A 73 -18.25 -2.91 18.04
CA ARG A 73 -17.80 -4.27 17.66
C ARG A 73 -18.17 -4.66 16.23
N ARG A 74 -18.24 -3.70 15.32
CA ARG A 74 -18.57 -3.90 13.91
C ARG A 74 -17.49 -3.31 13.02
N ARG A 75 -16.78 -4.16 12.30
CA ARG A 75 -15.66 -3.80 11.42
C ARG A 75 -16.05 -3.89 9.94
N LYS A 76 -16.77 -4.94 9.57
CA LYS A 76 -17.20 -5.20 8.18
C LYS A 76 -17.94 -4.03 7.51
N PRO A 77 -18.94 -3.35 8.14
CA PRO A 77 -19.63 -2.24 7.50
C PRO A 77 -18.69 -1.10 7.09
N TRP A 78 -17.66 -0.80 7.90
CA TRP A 78 -16.67 0.22 7.58
C TRP A 78 -15.84 -0.14 6.35
N VAL A 79 -15.32 -1.38 6.30
CA VAL A 79 -14.60 -1.89 5.11
C VAL A 79 -15.48 -1.80 3.88
N MET A 80 -16.74 -2.26 3.96
CA MET A 80 -17.68 -2.28 2.85
C MET A 80 -17.97 -0.88 2.32
N TRP A 81 -18.37 0.07 3.19
CA TRP A 81 -18.72 1.42 2.77
C TRP A 81 -17.54 2.17 2.20
N PHE A 82 -16.38 2.12 2.85
CA PHE A 82 -15.19 2.77 2.34
C PHE A 82 -14.74 2.19 0.99
N THR A 83 -14.81 0.88 0.81
CA THR A 83 -14.49 0.24 -0.47
C THR A 83 -15.46 0.66 -1.57
N ILE A 84 -16.77 0.64 -1.30
CA ILE A 84 -17.78 1.06 -2.28
C ILE A 84 -17.56 2.52 -2.70
N VAL A 85 -17.34 3.42 -1.74
CA VAL A 85 -17.07 4.84 -2.04
C VAL A 85 -15.78 5.00 -2.82
N SER A 86 -14.73 4.23 -2.48
CA SER A 86 -13.47 4.23 -3.24
C SER A 86 -13.66 3.78 -4.69
N CYS A 87 -14.44 2.71 -4.91
CA CYS A 87 -14.76 2.23 -6.26
C CYS A 87 -15.58 3.25 -7.07
N ILE A 88 -16.60 3.87 -6.46
CA ILE A 88 -17.40 4.90 -7.11
C ILE A 88 -16.53 6.11 -7.48
N ALA A 89 -15.70 6.59 -6.56
CA ALA A 89 -14.82 7.71 -6.80
C ALA A 89 -13.74 7.39 -7.86
N CYS A 90 -13.19 6.17 -7.85
CA CYS A 90 -12.27 5.70 -8.88
C CYS A 90 -12.93 5.64 -10.28
N ALA A 91 -14.14 5.11 -10.36
CA ALA A 91 -14.91 5.12 -11.61
C ALA A 91 -15.21 6.56 -12.06
N ALA A 92 -15.54 7.46 -11.13
CA ALA A 92 -15.77 8.88 -11.43
C ALA A 92 -14.53 9.56 -12.05
N ILE A 93 -13.30 9.21 -11.63
CA ILE A 93 -12.07 9.70 -12.29
C ILE A 93 -12.08 9.31 -13.78
N GLY A 94 -12.40 8.04 -14.09
CA GLY A 94 -12.46 7.56 -15.47
C GLY A 94 -13.56 8.25 -16.29
N VAL A 95 -14.76 8.37 -15.72
CA VAL A 95 -15.90 9.04 -16.37
C VAL A 95 -15.60 10.50 -16.64
N LEU A 96 -15.16 11.26 -15.62
CA LEU A 96 -14.80 12.68 -15.76
C LEU A 96 -13.66 12.87 -16.76
N GLY A 97 -12.65 12.01 -16.71
CA GLY A 97 -11.53 12.05 -17.63
C GLY A 97 -11.93 11.80 -19.08
N GLN A 98 -12.89 10.91 -19.35
CA GLN A 98 -13.37 10.59 -20.69
C GLN A 98 -14.39 11.63 -21.23
N THR A 99 -15.22 12.21 -20.37
CA THR A 99 -16.32 13.07 -20.80
C THR A 99 -16.04 14.56 -20.70
N SER A 100 -15.26 14.97 -19.70
CA SER A 100 -15.06 16.39 -19.40
C SER A 100 -13.72 16.93 -19.88
N ILE A 101 -12.80 16.06 -20.24
CA ILE A 101 -11.47 16.42 -20.76
C ILE A 101 -11.43 16.00 -22.22
N PRO A 102 -11.44 16.94 -23.19
CA PRO A 102 -11.35 16.59 -24.59
C PRO A 102 -10.08 15.80 -24.86
N VAL A 103 -10.23 14.64 -25.49
CA VAL A 103 -9.10 13.84 -25.94
C VAL A 103 -8.50 14.57 -27.15
N ILE A 104 -7.37 15.21 -26.94
CA ILE A 104 -6.55 15.68 -28.04
C ILE A 104 -6.03 14.42 -28.73
N GLY A 105 -6.31 14.32 -30.05
CA GLY A 105 -6.05 13.12 -30.84
C GLY A 105 -4.62 12.61 -30.66
N ALA A 106 -4.43 11.31 -30.90
CA ALA A 106 -3.20 10.51 -30.70
C ALA A 106 -1.89 11.07 -31.29
N GLN A 107 -1.90 12.25 -31.90
CA GLN A 107 -0.74 12.91 -32.50
C GLN A 107 0.05 13.82 -31.55
N THR A 108 -0.43 14.08 -30.33
CA THR A 108 0.27 14.95 -29.36
C THR A 108 1.23 14.19 -28.42
N ILE A 109 1.42 12.90 -28.59
CA ILE A 109 2.38 12.11 -27.79
C ILE A 109 3.84 12.41 -28.18
N ASN A 110 4.12 12.99 -29.33
CA ASN A 110 5.48 13.16 -29.88
C ASN A 110 5.92 14.59 -30.23
N GLY A 111 5.24 15.61 -29.72
CA GLY A 111 5.68 16.96 -30.09
C GLY A 111 5.26 17.99 -29.05
N ALA A 112 6.23 18.65 -28.47
CA ALA A 112 6.05 19.95 -27.84
C ALA A 112 5.62 20.97 -28.89
N GLY A 113 4.36 20.90 -29.33
CA GLY A 113 3.70 21.89 -30.16
C GLY A 113 3.18 23.00 -29.26
N ALA A 114 3.71 24.19 -29.42
CA ALA A 114 3.23 25.42 -28.81
C ALA A 114 1.74 25.64 -29.13
N GLY A 115 0.88 25.38 -28.18
CA GLY A 115 -0.57 25.46 -28.28
C GLY A 115 -1.20 24.62 -27.16
N GLY A 116 -0.67 24.78 -25.91
CA GLY A 116 -1.10 24.02 -24.75
C GLY A 116 -2.59 24.24 -24.46
N TRP A 117 -3.41 23.26 -24.81
CA TRP A 117 -4.75 23.18 -24.29
C TRP A 117 -4.66 22.72 -22.85
N HIS A 118 -4.96 23.60 -21.92
CA HIS A 118 -5.09 23.26 -20.51
C HIS A 118 -6.55 22.86 -20.27
N PRO A 119 -6.81 21.63 -19.73
CA PRO A 119 -8.16 21.28 -19.29
C PRO A 119 -8.68 22.38 -18.38
N GLY A 120 -9.94 22.80 -18.56
CA GLY A 120 -10.52 23.85 -17.76
C GLY A 120 -10.36 23.54 -16.28
N PHE A 121 -10.02 24.53 -15.48
CA PHE A 121 -9.81 24.40 -14.02
C PHE A 121 -10.94 23.61 -13.34
N HIS A 122 -12.17 23.78 -13.82
CA HIS A 122 -13.35 23.10 -13.28
C HIS A 122 -13.28 21.56 -13.45
N SER A 123 -12.84 21.06 -14.60
CA SER A 123 -12.73 19.62 -14.85
C SER A 123 -11.62 18.98 -14.03
N LEU A 124 -10.46 19.64 -13.93
CA LEU A 124 -9.34 19.19 -13.10
C LEU A 124 -9.70 19.18 -11.62
N PHE A 125 -10.44 20.18 -11.15
CA PHE A 125 -10.90 20.25 -9.76
C PHE A 125 -11.69 19.00 -9.37
N TRP A 126 -12.70 18.62 -10.16
CA TRP A 126 -13.53 17.46 -9.87
C TRP A 126 -12.77 16.14 -9.97
N VAL A 127 -11.80 16.02 -10.87
CA VAL A 127 -10.90 14.85 -10.95
C VAL A 127 -10.06 14.73 -9.68
N ILE A 128 -9.49 15.85 -9.19
CA ILE A 128 -8.72 15.85 -7.95
C ILE A 128 -9.59 15.52 -6.75
N VAL A 129 -10.81 16.06 -6.69
CA VAL A 129 -11.78 15.73 -5.63
C VAL A 129 -12.10 14.23 -5.64
N ALA A 130 -12.40 13.66 -6.81
CA ALA A 130 -12.66 12.24 -6.95
C ALA A 130 -11.44 11.39 -6.53
N PHE A 131 -10.24 11.76 -6.94
CA PHE A 131 -9.01 11.08 -6.50
C PHE A 131 -8.80 11.18 -4.99
N THR A 132 -8.98 12.36 -4.42
CA THR A 132 -8.84 12.58 -2.98
C THR A 132 -9.80 11.70 -2.18
N ILE A 133 -11.07 11.60 -2.62
CA ILE A 133 -12.07 10.73 -2.01
C ILE A 133 -11.68 9.26 -2.17
N ALA A 134 -11.32 8.84 -3.38
CA ALA A 134 -10.92 7.46 -3.66
C ALA A 134 -9.73 7.03 -2.81
N ASN A 135 -8.68 7.84 -2.76
CA ASN A 135 -7.45 7.57 -2.01
C ASN A 135 -7.68 7.62 -0.49
N TYR A 136 -8.48 8.58 -0.01
CA TYR A 136 -8.87 8.65 1.41
C TYR A 136 -9.62 7.39 1.84
N THR A 137 -10.69 7.03 1.13
CA THR A 137 -11.54 5.91 1.52
C THR A 137 -10.84 4.56 1.37
N TYR A 138 -9.99 4.40 0.35
CA TYR A 138 -9.09 3.27 0.22
C TYR A 138 -8.21 3.09 1.46
N GLN A 139 -7.54 4.15 1.91
CA GLN A 139 -6.68 4.11 3.08
C GLN A 139 -7.47 3.90 4.37
N ALA A 140 -8.63 4.55 4.51
CA ALA A 140 -9.47 4.46 5.69
C ALA A 140 -10.07 3.05 5.91
N ALA A 141 -10.22 2.24 4.86
CA ALA A 141 -10.67 0.86 4.98
C ALA A 141 -9.64 -0.07 5.68
N GLN A 142 -8.33 0.22 5.53
CA GLN A 142 -7.24 -0.68 5.94
C GLN A 142 -7.22 -1.06 7.43
N PRO A 143 -7.36 -0.14 8.39
CA PRO A 143 -7.35 -0.49 9.81
C PRO A 143 -8.47 -1.45 10.19
N PHE A 144 -9.67 -1.25 9.62
CA PHE A 144 -10.83 -2.11 9.91
C PHE A 144 -10.64 -3.49 9.31
N TYR A 145 -10.15 -3.56 8.07
CA TYR A 145 -9.79 -4.80 7.40
C TYR A 145 -8.73 -5.59 8.20
N ASN A 146 -7.65 -4.93 8.62
CA ASN A 146 -6.60 -5.56 9.41
C ASN A 146 -7.12 -6.03 10.78
N ALA A 147 -7.98 -5.24 11.43
CA ALA A 147 -8.56 -5.58 12.71
C ALA A 147 -9.51 -6.80 12.64
N MET A 148 -10.16 -7.06 11.48
CA MET A 148 -10.98 -8.27 11.29
C MET A 148 -10.19 -9.56 11.49
N MET A 149 -8.88 -9.56 11.24
CA MET A 149 -8.04 -10.75 11.42
C MET A 149 -8.13 -11.33 12.84
N ALA A 150 -8.30 -10.47 13.84
CA ALA A 150 -8.44 -10.89 15.24
C ALA A 150 -9.67 -11.78 15.48
N ASP A 151 -10.70 -11.67 14.65
CA ASP A 151 -11.96 -12.39 14.78
C ASP A 151 -12.00 -13.66 13.88
N LEU A 152 -11.11 -13.74 12.89
CA LEU A 152 -11.12 -14.79 11.85
C LEU A 152 -10.23 -16.01 12.20
N ALA A 153 -9.23 -15.82 13.04
CA ALA A 153 -8.29 -16.88 13.41
C ALA A 153 -7.87 -16.78 14.88
N PRO A 154 -7.50 -17.91 15.49
CA PRO A 154 -6.84 -17.89 16.80
C PRO A 154 -5.40 -17.33 16.65
N PRO A 155 -4.79 -16.84 17.74
CA PRO A 155 -3.47 -16.20 17.72
C PRO A 155 -2.36 -17.04 17.05
N GLU A 156 -2.46 -18.37 17.18
CA GLU A 156 -1.49 -19.35 16.65
C GLU A 156 -1.52 -19.44 15.11
N GLU A 157 -2.58 -18.95 14.48
CA GLU A 157 -2.77 -18.96 13.02
C GLU A 157 -2.75 -17.55 12.41
N HIS A 158 -2.54 -16.50 13.21
CA HIS A 158 -2.51 -15.12 12.70
C HIS A 158 -1.41 -14.91 11.66
N GLY A 159 -0.25 -15.55 11.84
CA GLY A 159 0.87 -15.47 10.91
C GLY A 159 0.50 -16.04 9.54
N ARG A 160 -0.02 -17.26 9.50
CA ARG A 160 -0.45 -17.92 8.24
C ARG A 160 -1.55 -17.14 7.55
N LEU A 161 -2.58 -16.68 8.29
CA LEU A 161 -3.67 -15.90 7.71
C LEU A 161 -3.15 -14.60 7.11
N SER A 162 -2.29 -13.86 7.83
CA SER A 162 -1.66 -12.63 7.35
C SER A 162 -0.77 -12.90 6.13
N GLY A 163 0.05 -13.95 6.18
CA GLY A 163 0.95 -14.34 5.08
C GLY A 163 0.21 -14.72 3.80
N ILE A 164 -0.89 -15.48 3.92
CA ILE A 164 -1.76 -15.81 2.79
C ILE A 164 -2.41 -14.54 2.23
N GLY A 165 -2.96 -13.65 3.07
CA GLY A 165 -3.54 -12.38 2.63
C GLY A 165 -2.54 -11.54 1.86
N THR A 166 -1.34 -11.35 2.41
CA THR A 166 -0.27 -10.56 1.77
C THR A 166 0.20 -11.20 0.46
N ALA A 167 0.41 -12.52 0.42
CA ALA A 167 0.79 -13.24 -0.80
C ALA A 167 -0.28 -13.12 -1.90
N VAL A 168 -1.56 -13.31 -1.54
CA VAL A 168 -2.71 -13.13 -2.45
C VAL A 168 -2.81 -11.68 -2.91
N GLY A 169 -2.47 -10.71 -2.06
CA GLY A 169 -2.34 -9.30 -2.41
C GLY A 169 -1.30 -9.07 -3.51
N TYR A 170 -0.10 -9.62 -3.40
CA TYR A 170 0.92 -9.49 -4.46
C TYR A 170 0.50 -10.17 -5.77
N VAL A 171 -0.22 -11.30 -5.70
CA VAL A 171 -0.85 -11.87 -6.91
C VAL A 171 -1.84 -10.87 -7.50
N GLY A 172 -2.64 -10.19 -6.66
CA GLY A 172 -3.57 -9.13 -7.07
C GLY A 172 -2.89 -7.98 -7.77
N THR A 173 -1.69 -7.58 -7.33
CA THR A 173 -0.87 -6.56 -8.00
C THR A 173 -0.53 -6.96 -9.44
N ILE A 174 -0.03 -8.19 -9.64
CA ILE A 174 0.35 -8.69 -10.96
C ILE A 174 -0.88 -8.87 -11.86
N VAL A 175 -1.88 -9.58 -11.36
CA VAL A 175 -3.12 -9.86 -12.12
C VAL A 175 -3.89 -8.58 -12.41
N GLY A 176 -3.97 -7.65 -11.45
CA GLY A 176 -4.60 -6.35 -11.65
C GLY A 176 -3.94 -5.54 -12.74
N LEU A 177 -2.60 -5.49 -12.76
CA LEU A 177 -1.85 -4.83 -13.81
C LEU A 177 -2.10 -5.48 -15.18
N LEU A 178 -2.05 -6.83 -15.25
CA LEU A 178 -2.28 -7.56 -16.50
C LEU A 178 -3.72 -7.38 -17.02
N LEU A 179 -4.73 -7.39 -16.17
CA LEU A 179 -6.13 -7.22 -16.57
C LEU A 179 -6.46 -5.79 -17.00
N VAL A 180 -5.74 -4.80 -16.47
CA VAL A 180 -6.00 -3.38 -16.74
C VAL A 180 -5.15 -2.84 -17.89
N SER A 181 -3.95 -3.37 -18.12
CA SER A 181 -3.03 -2.91 -19.16
C SER A 181 -3.60 -2.89 -20.60
N PRO A 182 -4.51 -3.82 -21.02
CA PRO A 182 -5.12 -3.75 -22.34
C PRO A 182 -5.92 -2.46 -22.60
N PHE A 183 -6.47 -1.86 -21.56
CA PHE A 183 -7.20 -0.60 -21.68
C PHE A 183 -6.27 0.60 -21.82
N PHE A 184 -5.04 0.50 -21.32
CA PHE A 184 -4.02 1.54 -21.45
C PHE A 184 -3.46 1.59 -22.89
N GLY A 185 -2.71 0.58 -23.31
CA GLY A 185 -1.97 0.57 -24.57
C GLY A 185 -2.37 -0.53 -25.55
N GLY A 186 -3.30 -1.42 -25.17
CA GLY A 186 -3.60 -2.61 -25.96
C GLY A 186 -2.52 -3.69 -25.89
N GLU A 187 -1.64 -3.59 -24.88
CA GLU A 187 -0.49 -4.47 -24.69
C GLU A 187 -0.53 -5.13 -23.32
N LEU A 188 0.03 -6.33 -23.20
CA LEU A 188 0.31 -6.98 -21.93
C LEU A 188 1.78 -6.75 -21.56
N PRO A 189 2.09 -6.28 -20.36
CA PRO A 189 3.46 -6.20 -19.87
C PRO A 189 4.19 -7.53 -20.03
N LEU A 190 5.43 -7.50 -20.51
CA LEU A 190 6.30 -8.67 -20.74
C LEU A 190 5.85 -9.62 -21.89
N VAL A 191 4.63 -9.51 -22.39
CA VAL A 191 4.11 -10.40 -23.45
C VAL A 191 4.06 -9.69 -24.80
N GLY A 192 3.69 -8.39 -24.81
CA GLY A 192 3.60 -7.58 -26.02
C GLY A 192 2.15 -7.25 -26.44
N PRO A 193 1.96 -6.76 -27.68
CA PRO A 193 0.68 -6.28 -28.15
C PRO A 193 -0.36 -7.39 -28.28
N LEU A 194 -1.59 -7.09 -27.87
CA LEU A 194 -2.76 -7.97 -28.01
C LEU A 194 -3.42 -7.78 -29.38
N PRO A 195 -4.13 -8.82 -29.88
CA PRO A 195 -4.95 -8.68 -31.09
C PRO A 195 -5.94 -7.52 -30.99
N GLN A 196 -5.95 -6.62 -31.97
CA GLN A 196 -6.79 -5.41 -31.97
C GLN A 196 -8.28 -5.71 -31.75
N GLY A 197 -8.78 -6.81 -32.33
CA GLY A 197 -10.19 -7.23 -32.14
C GLY A 197 -10.53 -7.59 -30.70
N LEU A 198 -9.59 -8.19 -29.96
CA LEU A 198 -9.77 -8.49 -28.53
C LEU A 198 -9.83 -7.20 -27.71
N VAL A 199 -8.90 -6.27 -27.95
CA VAL A 199 -8.85 -4.98 -27.25
C VAL A 199 -10.11 -4.15 -27.53
N ALA A 200 -10.56 -4.10 -28.79
CA ALA A 200 -11.80 -3.42 -29.17
C ALA A 200 -13.01 -4.07 -28.48
N GLY A 201 -13.09 -5.40 -28.47
CA GLY A 201 -14.14 -6.13 -27.76
C GLY A 201 -14.16 -5.81 -26.26
N LEU A 202 -13.03 -5.85 -25.58
CA LEU A 202 -12.93 -5.49 -24.15
C LEU A 202 -13.42 -4.06 -23.89
N ARG A 203 -13.04 -3.11 -24.73
CA ARG A 203 -13.46 -1.70 -24.61
C ARG A 203 -14.95 -1.47 -24.89
N THR A 204 -15.61 -2.31 -25.69
CA THR A 204 -17.06 -2.22 -25.89
C THR A 204 -17.86 -2.75 -24.69
N TRP A 205 -17.31 -3.72 -23.96
CA TRP A 205 -17.97 -4.29 -22.78
C TRP A 205 -17.89 -3.39 -21.54
N ILE A 206 -16.80 -2.62 -21.39
CA ILE A 206 -16.61 -1.75 -20.23
C ILE A 206 -16.85 -0.30 -20.66
N PRO A 207 -17.88 0.38 -20.10
CA PRO A 207 -18.20 1.75 -20.45
C PRO A 207 -17.06 2.70 -20.08
N PHE A 208 -16.96 3.82 -20.76
CA PHE A 208 -15.94 4.86 -20.55
C PHE A 208 -14.48 4.36 -20.72
N THR A 209 -14.26 3.45 -21.66
CA THR A 209 -12.93 2.96 -22.05
C THR A 209 -12.68 3.07 -23.56
N SER A 210 -13.49 3.83 -24.29
CA SER A 210 -13.44 3.98 -25.74
C SER A 210 -12.11 4.57 -26.25
N HIS A 211 -11.53 5.49 -25.52
CA HIS A 211 -10.24 6.09 -25.83
C HIS A 211 -9.10 5.33 -25.13
N ALA A 212 -8.05 5.01 -25.89
CA ALA A 212 -6.84 4.42 -25.30
C ALA A 212 -6.15 5.42 -24.35
N GLY A 213 -5.35 4.90 -23.44
CA GLY A 213 -4.57 5.73 -22.52
C GLY A 213 -4.88 5.43 -21.04
N ARG A 214 -4.16 6.11 -20.15
CA ARG A 214 -4.25 5.87 -18.70
C ARG A 214 -5.64 6.11 -18.14
N VAL A 215 -6.39 7.06 -18.70
CA VAL A 215 -7.77 7.36 -18.27
C VAL A 215 -8.71 6.15 -18.36
N SER A 216 -8.50 5.30 -19.37
CA SER A 216 -9.31 4.09 -19.60
C SER A 216 -9.05 2.97 -18.59
N THR A 217 -8.08 3.12 -17.72
CA THR A 217 -7.74 2.12 -16.70
C THR A 217 -8.57 2.25 -15.41
N PHE A 218 -9.13 3.42 -15.13
CA PHE A 218 -9.78 3.70 -13.84
C PHE A 218 -11.09 2.95 -13.66
N VAL A 219 -11.96 2.91 -14.67
CA VAL A 219 -13.24 2.18 -14.59
C VAL A 219 -13.00 0.67 -14.47
N PRO A 220 -12.18 0.01 -15.30
CA PRO A 220 -11.82 -1.39 -15.10
C PRO A 220 -11.22 -1.68 -13.72
N THR A 221 -10.34 -0.81 -13.22
CA THR A 221 -9.75 -0.94 -11.88
C THR A 221 -10.84 -0.90 -10.79
N ALA A 222 -11.78 0.03 -10.88
CA ALA A 222 -12.88 0.14 -9.93
C ALA A 222 -13.78 -1.11 -9.93
N LEU A 223 -14.10 -1.64 -11.13
CA LEU A 223 -14.90 -2.85 -11.30
C LEU A 223 -14.19 -4.08 -10.74
N LEU A 224 -12.90 -4.26 -11.03
CA LEU A 224 -12.11 -5.36 -10.49
C LEU A 224 -11.96 -5.25 -8.98
N PHE A 225 -11.71 -4.05 -8.44
CA PHE A 225 -11.65 -3.84 -7.00
C PHE A 225 -12.97 -4.26 -6.33
N LEU A 226 -14.10 -3.80 -6.84
CA LEU A 226 -15.41 -4.16 -6.32
C LEU A 226 -15.68 -5.66 -6.44
N LEU A 227 -15.42 -6.25 -7.61
CA LEU A 227 -15.66 -7.67 -7.89
C LEU A 227 -14.93 -8.58 -6.88
N PHE A 228 -13.64 -8.34 -6.67
CA PHE A 228 -12.84 -9.16 -5.76
C PHE A 228 -13.04 -8.79 -4.28
N ALA A 229 -13.65 -7.64 -3.96
CA ALA A 229 -14.05 -7.27 -2.61
C ALA A 229 -15.42 -7.89 -2.21
N LEU A 230 -16.30 -8.20 -3.18
CA LEU A 230 -17.64 -8.77 -2.94
C LEU A 230 -17.63 -10.02 -2.04
N PRO A 231 -16.72 -11.00 -2.18
CA PRO A 231 -16.69 -12.15 -1.30
C PRO A 231 -16.56 -11.80 0.18
N LEU A 232 -15.75 -10.78 0.53
CA LEU A 232 -15.68 -10.30 1.92
C LEU A 232 -17.05 -9.74 2.36
N PHE A 233 -17.73 -8.98 1.50
CA PHE A 233 -19.02 -8.38 1.84
C PHE A 233 -20.13 -9.43 2.02
N VAL A 234 -20.06 -10.56 1.30
CA VAL A 234 -21.06 -11.62 1.38
C VAL A 234 -20.76 -12.61 2.51
N PHE A 235 -19.53 -13.12 2.57
CA PHE A 235 -19.20 -14.27 3.40
C PHE A 235 -18.67 -13.90 4.79
N CYS A 236 -17.89 -12.82 4.94
CA CYS A 236 -17.43 -12.44 6.28
C CYS A 236 -18.58 -11.92 7.15
N ARG A 237 -18.55 -12.27 8.43
CA ARG A 237 -19.54 -11.83 9.42
C ARG A 237 -18.85 -11.09 10.55
N ASP A 238 -19.56 -10.15 11.17
CA ASP A 238 -19.15 -9.60 12.47
C ASP A 238 -19.60 -10.59 13.57
N HIS A 239 -18.63 -11.21 14.23
CA HIS A 239 -18.88 -12.32 15.16
C HIS A 239 -19.31 -11.87 16.56
N HIS A 240 -19.38 -10.57 16.82
CA HIS A 240 -19.75 -10.04 18.13
C HIS A 240 -21.14 -9.42 18.14
N PRO A 241 -21.93 -9.61 19.24
CA PRO A 241 -23.19 -8.91 19.40
C PRO A 241 -22.96 -7.40 19.44
N VAL A 242 -23.91 -6.66 18.87
CA VAL A 242 -23.89 -5.21 18.86
C VAL A 242 -24.00 -4.70 20.30
N LEU A 243 -23.01 -3.97 20.78
CA LEU A 243 -23.16 -3.18 22.00
C LEU A 243 -24.00 -1.92 21.68
N GLU A 244 -24.86 -1.54 22.62
CA GLU A 244 -25.79 -0.43 22.49
C GLU A 244 -25.08 0.88 22.05
N LYS A 245 -25.87 1.76 21.41
CA LYS A 245 -25.44 3.03 20.82
C LYS A 245 -24.73 3.93 21.82
N THR A 246 -23.43 3.79 21.95
CA THR A 246 -22.65 4.77 22.69
C THR A 246 -22.47 5.99 21.80
N ALA A 247 -23.06 7.12 22.19
CA ALA A 247 -22.86 8.39 21.53
C ALA A 247 -21.41 8.86 21.80
N ILE A 248 -20.53 8.67 20.82
CA ILE A 248 -19.14 9.13 20.93
C ILE A 248 -19.09 10.58 20.41
N SER A 249 -18.69 11.49 21.28
CA SER A 249 -18.48 12.90 20.92
C SER A 249 -17.16 13.08 20.18
N TRP A 250 -17.17 13.85 19.06
CA TRP A 250 -15.98 14.23 18.31
C TRP A 250 -14.86 14.84 19.17
N LYS A 251 -15.21 15.65 20.17
CA LYS A 251 -14.26 16.24 21.13
C LYS A 251 -13.56 15.17 22.00
N ARG A 252 -14.29 14.11 22.38
CA ARG A 252 -13.70 12.97 23.09
C ARG A 252 -12.77 12.16 22.18
N ALA A 253 -13.10 12.02 20.92
CA ALA A 253 -12.34 11.23 19.97
C ALA A 253 -10.94 11.80 19.67
N PHE A 254 -10.79 13.12 19.54
CA PHE A 254 -9.47 13.74 19.44
C PHE A 254 -8.66 13.61 20.74
N GLY A 255 -9.32 13.76 21.89
CA GLY A 255 -8.73 13.42 23.19
C GLY A 255 -8.30 11.95 23.24
N ASP A 256 -9.08 11.07 22.63
CA ASP A 256 -8.83 9.62 22.60
C ASP A 256 -7.66 9.21 21.69
N VAL A 257 -7.27 9.98 20.67
CA VAL A 257 -6.03 9.75 19.91
C VAL A 257 -4.80 10.01 20.79
N LEU A 258 -4.77 11.15 21.48
CA LEU A 258 -3.72 11.44 22.46
C LEU A 258 -3.75 10.44 23.62
N ASN A 259 -4.96 10.07 24.06
CA ASN A 259 -5.15 9.03 25.06
C ASN A 259 -4.71 7.65 24.54
N THR A 260 -4.88 7.34 23.23
CA THR A 260 -4.39 6.07 22.67
C THR A 260 -2.87 6.00 22.68
N LEU A 261 -2.19 7.10 22.33
CA LEU A 261 -0.73 7.19 22.49
C LEU A 261 -0.31 7.04 23.96
N ARG A 262 -1.10 7.61 24.88
CA ARG A 262 -0.90 7.48 26.32
C ARG A 262 -1.25 6.07 26.81
N ASP A 263 -2.31 5.48 26.28
CA ASP A 263 -2.76 4.13 26.58
C ASP A 263 -1.84 3.07 25.97
N ALA A 264 -1.18 3.34 24.83
CA ALA A 264 -0.12 2.47 24.30
C ALA A 264 0.99 2.22 25.33
N ARG A 265 1.23 3.18 26.25
CA ARG A 265 2.16 3.01 27.37
C ARG A 265 1.66 2.01 28.44
N LYS A 266 0.35 1.73 28.50
CA LYS A 266 -0.23 0.73 29.40
C LYS A 266 0.06 -0.69 28.91
N TYR A 267 0.30 -0.87 27.61
CA TYR A 267 0.61 -2.16 27.02
C TYR A 267 2.13 -2.29 26.84
N PRO A 268 2.78 -3.21 27.58
CA PRO A 268 4.22 -3.38 27.50
C PRO A 268 4.68 -3.65 26.07
N GLY A 269 5.56 -2.79 25.56
CA GLY A 269 6.14 -2.93 24.23
C GLY A 269 5.34 -2.31 23.08
N ALA A 270 4.06 -1.97 23.22
CA ALA A 270 3.25 -1.40 22.15
C ALA A 270 3.81 -0.06 21.64
N THR A 271 4.22 0.85 22.52
CA THR A 271 4.86 2.11 22.14
C THR A 271 6.17 1.89 21.38
N SER A 272 7.03 0.97 21.87
CA SER A 272 8.30 0.65 21.19
C SER A 272 8.06 0.01 19.82
N PHE A 273 7.02 -0.81 19.70
CA PHE A 273 6.62 -1.40 18.43
C PHE A 273 6.13 -0.35 17.43
N ILE A 274 5.25 0.58 17.84
CA ILE A 274 4.74 1.66 16.99
C ILE A 274 5.88 2.58 16.52
N LEU A 275 6.82 2.92 17.39
CA LEU A 275 8.01 3.70 17.02
C LEU A 275 8.94 2.92 16.07
N ALA A 276 9.10 1.62 16.28
CA ALA A 276 9.85 0.78 15.36
C ALA A 276 9.16 0.69 13.99
N SER A 277 7.81 0.54 13.99
CA SER A 277 7.03 0.48 12.75
C SER A 277 7.11 1.79 11.96
N PHE A 278 7.12 2.93 12.62
CA PHE A 278 7.38 4.23 12.02
C PHE A 278 8.69 4.21 11.20
N LEU A 279 9.78 3.75 11.79
CA LEU A 279 11.09 3.75 11.14
C LEU A 279 11.19 2.75 9.99
N TYR A 280 10.76 1.50 10.16
CA TYR A 280 10.90 0.52 9.08
C TYR A 280 9.89 0.75 7.95
N GLN A 281 8.70 1.28 8.22
CA GLN A 281 7.74 1.64 7.19
C GLN A 281 8.25 2.80 6.32
N ASP A 282 8.85 3.82 6.94
CA ASP A 282 9.49 4.93 6.25
C ASP A 282 10.68 4.44 5.40
N ALA A 283 11.52 3.57 5.97
CA ALA A 283 12.62 2.93 5.25
C ALA A 283 12.15 2.13 4.02
N ILE A 284 11.11 1.31 4.16
CA ILE A 284 10.50 0.55 3.04
C ILE A 284 9.93 1.50 2.00
N GLY A 285 9.14 2.50 2.41
CA GLY A 285 8.55 3.49 1.53
C GLY A 285 9.60 4.26 0.73
N THR A 286 10.71 4.64 1.37
CA THR A 286 11.84 5.31 0.74
C THR A 286 12.51 4.41 -0.30
N ILE A 287 12.78 3.15 0.03
CA ILE A 287 13.36 2.20 -0.94
C ILE A 287 12.43 1.98 -2.13
N VAL A 288 11.14 1.79 -1.91
CA VAL A 288 10.16 1.62 -2.99
C VAL A 288 10.14 2.84 -3.92
N SER A 289 10.21 4.06 -3.35
CA SER A 289 10.16 5.30 -4.13
C SER A 289 11.43 5.56 -4.95
N PHE A 290 12.60 5.21 -4.43
CA PHE A 290 13.88 5.61 -5.01
C PHE A 290 14.69 4.47 -5.64
N MET A 291 14.28 3.20 -5.47
CA MET A 291 15.05 2.07 -6.00
C MET A 291 15.14 2.07 -7.53
N ALA A 292 14.09 2.49 -8.22
CA ALA A 292 14.09 2.63 -9.68
C ALA A 292 15.12 3.69 -10.12
N ILE A 293 15.15 4.84 -9.42
CA ILE A 293 16.11 5.92 -9.70
C ILE A 293 17.54 5.45 -9.40
N TYR A 294 17.73 4.72 -8.29
CA TYR A 294 19.03 4.10 -7.96
C TYR A 294 19.50 3.15 -9.08
N ALA A 295 18.62 2.29 -9.58
CA ALA A 295 18.94 1.37 -10.67
C ALA A 295 19.39 2.12 -11.93
N ILE A 296 18.69 3.20 -12.32
CA ILE A 296 19.02 3.98 -13.51
C ILE A 296 20.29 4.80 -13.28
N LYS A 297 20.37 5.58 -12.19
CA LYS A 297 21.43 6.56 -11.98
C LYS A 297 22.73 5.95 -11.42
N ALA A 298 22.64 4.97 -10.52
CA ALA A 298 23.82 4.39 -9.87
C ALA A 298 24.29 3.09 -10.53
N MET A 299 23.35 2.30 -11.13
CA MET A 299 23.65 1.01 -11.73
C MET A 299 23.57 1.03 -13.28
N HIS A 300 23.23 2.20 -13.87
CA HIS A 300 23.18 2.42 -15.34
C HIS A 300 22.22 1.47 -16.08
N PHE A 301 21.08 1.19 -15.46
CA PHE A 301 20.01 0.47 -16.17
C PHE A 301 19.35 1.39 -17.22
N PRO A 302 18.85 0.82 -18.34
CA PRO A 302 18.07 1.57 -19.31
C PRO A 302 16.81 2.19 -18.70
N ASP A 303 16.40 3.35 -19.19
CA ASP A 303 15.11 3.95 -18.86
C ASP A 303 13.98 2.99 -19.25
N GLY A 304 12.91 2.93 -18.44
CA GLY A 304 11.79 1.99 -18.63
C GLY A 304 11.98 0.63 -17.94
N THR A 305 13.13 0.38 -17.30
CA THR A 305 13.36 -0.87 -16.55
C THR A 305 12.53 -0.94 -15.25
N GLU A 306 12.01 0.19 -14.77
CA GLU A 306 11.29 0.29 -13.49
C GLU A 306 10.08 -0.61 -13.40
N THR A 307 9.27 -0.71 -14.46
CA THR A 307 8.09 -1.60 -14.48
C THR A 307 8.51 -3.07 -14.39
N THR A 308 9.57 -3.44 -15.11
CA THR A 308 10.12 -4.80 -15.07
C THR A 308 10.68 -5.12 -13.69
N LEU A 309 11.39 -4.17 -13.05
CA LEU A 309 11.88 -4.32 -11.68
C LEU A 309 10.72 -4.60 -10.72
N PHE A 310 9.67 -3.79 -10.74
CA PHE A 310 8.50 -4.00 -9.88
C PHE A 310 7.85 -5.36 -10.09
N LEU A 311 7.60 -5.77 -11.32
CA LEU A 311 6.99 -7.07 -11.62
C LEU A 311 7.86 -8.24 -11.18
N VAL A 312 9.15 -8.23 -11.53
CA VAL A 312 10.08 -9.32 -11.21
C VAL A 312 10.31 -9.44 -9.71
N LEU A 313 10.38 -8.33 -8.97
CA LEU A 313 10.57 -8.35 -7.52
C LEU A 313 9.30 -8.72 -6.75
N THR A 314 8.11 -8.53 -7.35
CA THR A 314 6.84 -8.92 -6.74
C THR A 314 6.65 -10.43 -6.70
N VAL A 315 7.18 -11.18 -7.67
CA VAL A 315 7.05 -12.65 -7.70
C VAL A 315 7.69 -13.32 -6.46
N PRO A 316 8.96 -13.06 -6.10
CA PRO A 316 9.53 -13.56 -4.86
C PRO A 316 8.78 -13.11 -3.60
N ALA A 317 8.18 -11.91 -3.62
CA ALA A 317 7.43 -11.40 -2.47
C ALA A 317 6.19 -12.25 -2.14
N ILE A 318 5.58 -12.89 -3.13
CA ILE A 318 4.48 -13.85 -2.92
C ILE A 318 4.96 -15.02 -2.06
N PHE A 319 6.06 -15.65 -2.45
CA PHE A 319 6.63 -16.78 -1.71
C PHE A 319 7.17 -16.36 -0.35
N GLY A 320 7.82 -15.20 -0.29
CA GLY A 320 8.35 -14.62 0.95
C GLY A 320 7.26 -14.32 1.98
N SER A 321 6.11 -13.81 1.54
CA SER A 321 4.97 -13.56 2.42
C SER A 321 4.40 -14.85 3.02
N TYR A 322 4.24 -15.87 2.21
CA TYR A 322 3.77 -17.17 2.67
C TYR A 322 4.72 -17.79 3.68
N LEU A 323 6.03 -17.78 3.37
CA LEU A 323 7.09 -18.28 4.26
C LEU A 323 7.14 -17.50 5.58
N ALA A 324 7.08 -16.16 5.50
CA ALA A 324 7.06 -15.31 6.69
C ALA A 324 5.82 -15.57 7.57
N GLY A 325 4.67 -15.85 6.96
CA GLY A 325 3.45 -16.24 7.67
C GLY A 325 3.62 -17.52 8.46
N TYR A 326 4.21 -18.54 7.83
CA TYR A 326 4.52 -19.80 8.48
C TYR A 326 5.56 -19.64 9.62
N LEU A 327 6.62 -18.88 9.38
CA LEU A 327 7.61 -18.55 10.39
C LEU A 327 7.01 -17.76 11.57
N THR A 328 6.07 -16.86 11.30
CA THR A 328 5.39 -16.09 12.34
C THR A 328 4.64 -16.97 13.32
N ASP A 329 3.95 -18.01 12.82
CA ASP A 329 3.26 -18.96 13.69
C ASP A 329 4.24 -19.90 14.41
N LEU A 330 5.39 -20.23 13.80
CA LEU A 330 6.36 -21.17 14.35
C LEU A 330 7.26 -20.56 15.44
N ILE A 331 7.86 -19.39 15.17
CA ILE A 331 8.86 -18.75 16.03
C ILE A 331 8.36 -17.49 16.72
N GLY A 332 7.15 -17.05 16.37
CA GLY A 332 6.50 -15.83 16.89
C GLY A 332 6.71 -14.59 16.03
N PRO A 333 5.77 -13.63 16.08
CA PRO A 333 5.78 -12.45 15.21
C PRO A 333 6.98 -11.53 15.46
N ARG A 334 7.41 -11.38 16.72
CA ARG A 334 8.56 -10.54 17.06
C ARG A 334 9.85 -11.06 16.42
N ARG A 335 10.12 -12.38 16.54
CA ARG A 335 11.33 -12.97 15.97
C ARG A 335 11.31 -12.89 14.45
N THR A 336 10.16 -13.17 13.82
CA THR A 336 10.00 -13.06 12.37
C THR A 336 10.29 -11.64 11.90
N LEU A 337 9.75 -10.61 12.57
CA LEU A 337 10.05 -9.21 12.26
C LEU A 337 11.53 -8.88 12.41
N LEU A 338 12.16 -9.30 13.51
CA LEU A 338 13.59 -9.06 13.74
C LEU A 338 14.43 -9.70 12.63
N PHE A 339 14.17 -10.94 12.23
CA PHE A 339 14.87 -11.60 11.14
C PHE A 339 14.62 -10.92 9.80
N THR A 340 13.37 -10.53 9.51
CA THR A 340 13.02 -9.85 8.27
C THR A 340 13.74 -8.50 8.16
N ILE A 341 13.71 -7.68 9.21
CA ILE A 341 14.37 -6.36 9.19
C ILE A 341 15.90 -6.52 9.16
N MET A 342 16.45 -7.52 9.86
CA MET A 342 17.88 -7.81 9.78
C MET A 342 18.29 -8.25 8.36
N ALA A 343 17.46 -9.06 7.70
CA ALA A 343 17.69 -9.43 6.31
C ALA A 343 17.64 -8.19 5.38
N TRP A 344 16.73 -7.24 5.61
CA TRP A 344 16.72 -5.96 4.90
C TRP A 344 18.05 -5.21 5.06
N VAL A 345 18.57 -5.07 6.29
CA VAL A 345 19.87 -4.42 6.55
C VAL A 345 20.99 -5.09 5.77
N VAL A 346 21.09 -6.43 5.85
CA VAL A 346 22.15 -7.21 5.17
C VAL A 346 22.04 -7.07 3.65
N LEU A 347 20.83 -7.17 3.09
CA LEU A 347 20.61 -7.10 1.65
C LEU A 347 20.84 -5.70 1.09
N LEU A 348 20.49 -4.63 1.82
CA LEU A 348 20.78 -3.27 1.41
C LEU A 348 22.30 -2.99 1.46
N ILE A 349 23.01 -3.49 2.45
CA ILE A 349 24.48 -3.42 2.48
C ILE A 349 25.07 -4.18 1.30
N ALA A 350 24.58 -5.40 1.02
CA ALA A 350 25.01 -6.17 -0.15
C ALA A 350 24.75 -5.39 -1.45
N MET A 351 23.60 -4.72 -1.59
CA MET A 351 23.27 -3.92 -2.75
C MET A 351 24.24 -2.75 -2.98
N ILE A 352 24.70 -2.09 -1.90
CA ILE A 352 25.72 -1.04 -1.98
C ILE A 352 27.06 -1.58 -2.51
N LEU A 353 27.41 -2.80 -2.12
CA LEU A 353 28.70 -3.43 -2.43
C LEU A 353 28.74 -4.08 -3.81
N VAL A 354 27.59 -4.39 -4.40
CA VAL A 354 27.52 -5.05 -5.72
C VAL A 354 27.82 -4.04 -6.84
N PRO A 355 28.83 -4.32 -7.70
CA PRO A 355 29.23 -3.41 -8.78
C PRO A 355 28.52 -3.69 -10.12
N SER A 356 27.80 -4.80 -10.26
CA SER A 356 27.24 -5.27 -11.53
C SER A 356 25.73 -5.33 -11.55
N GLN A 357 25.12 -5.11 -12.72
CA GLN A 357 23.68 -5.24 -12.93
C GLN A 357 23.17 -6.67 -12.61
N LYS A 358 23.94 -7.71 -12.96
CA LYS A 358 23.59 -9.11 -12.63
C LYS A 358 23.52 -9.33 -11.12
N GLY A 359 24.49 -8.79 -10.39
CA GLY A 359 24.49 -8.85 -8.92
C GLY A 359 23.33 -8.05 -8.32
N PHE A 360 23.00 -6.89 -8.89
CA PHE A 360 21.82 -6.10 -8.50
C PHE A 360 20.52 -6.92 -8.63
N TRP A 361 20.33 -7.63 -9.73
CA TRP A 361 19.19 -8.54 -9.90
C TRP A 361 19.17 -9.64 -8.85
N GLY A 362 20.32 -10.26 -8.57
CA GLY A 362 20.42 -11.32 -7.55
C GLY A 362 20.02 -10.83 -6.16
N VAL A 363 20.57 -9.69 -5.73
CA VAL A 363 20.21 -9.06 -4.43
C VAL A 363 18.75 -8.58 -4.45
N GLY A 364 18.30 -8.01 -5.56
CA GLY A 364 16.91 -7.56 -5.74
C GLY A 364 15.91 -8.71 -5.55
N LEU A 365 16.13 -9.87 -6.14
CA LEU A 365 15.27 -11.05 -5.95
C LEU A 365 15.18 -11.48 -4.47
N LEU A 366 16.30 -11.42 -3.74
CA LEU A 366 16.32 -11.69 -2.30
C LEU A 366 15.59 -10.61 -1.50
N ILE A 367 15.71 -9.32 -1.89
CA ILE A 367 14.93 -8.23 -1.32
C ILE A 367 13.44 -8.47 -1.59
N GLY A 368 13.07 -8.88 -2.79
CA GLY A 368 11.69 -9.26 -3.11
C GLY A 368 11.16 -10.34 -2.16
N LEU A 369 11.95 -11.39 -1.90
CA LEU A 369 11.57 -12.45 -0.97
C LEU A 369 11.31 -11.92 0.46
N VAL A 370 12.11 -10.97 0.92
CA VAL A 370 12.00 -10.40 2.28
C VAL A 370 10.91 -9.32 2.36
N PHE A 371 10.58 -8.69 1.22
CA PHE A 371 9.66 -7.57 1.13
C PHE A 371 8.30 -7.87 1.75
N GLY A 372 7.73 -9.05 1.49
CA GLY A 372 6.45 -9.47 2.04
C GLY A 372 6.47 -9.84 3.52
N GLY A 373 7.65 -10.00 4.12
CA GLY A 373 7.79 -10.45 5.51
C GLY A 373 7.33 -9.42 6.54
N VAL A 374 7.59 -8.14 6.29
CA VAL A 374 7.19 -7.06 7.21
C VAL A 374 5.66 -6.97 7.32
N PRO A 375 4.88 -6.72 6.25
CA PRO A 375 3.42 -6.61 6.37
C PRO A 375 2.77 -7.91 6.87
N THR A 376 3.40 -9.07 6.62
CA THR A 376 2.92 -10.36 7.11
C THR A 376 3.04 -10.50 8.63
N ALA A 377 4.20 -10.15 9.20
CA ALA A 377 4.46 -10.32 10.63
C ALA A 377 3.98 -9.14 11.49
N GLU A 378 3.80 -7.97 10.89
CA GLU A 378 3.39 -6.73 11.57
C GLU A 378 1.98 -6.83 12.16
N ARG A 379 1.02 -7.36 11.39
CA ARG A 379 -0.38 -7.52 11.84
C ARG A 379 -0.48 -8.45 13.07
N PRO A 380 0.06 -9.68 13.04
CA PRO A 380 0.11 -10.54 14.22
C PRO A 380 0.88 -9.95 15.39
N MET A 381 1.97 -9.19 15.10
CA MET A 381 2.77 -8.54 16.14
C MET A 381 1.93 -7.53 16.92
N LEU A 382 1.20 -6.65 16.24
CA LEU A 382 0.32 -5.70 16.90
C LEU A 382 -0.72 -6.42 17.75
N LEU A 383 -1.44 -7.41 17.18
CA LEU A 383 -2.47 -8.17 17.87
C LEU A 383 -1.94 -8.98 19.08
N SER A 384 -0.66 -9.29 19.11
CA SER A 384 -0.04 -9.96 20.27
C SER A 384 0.24 -9.02 21.45
N LEU A 385 0.22 -7.71 21.22
CA LEU A 385 0.55 -6.68 22.21
C LEU A 385 -0.69 -6.00 22.81
N ILE A 386 -1.84 -6.13 22.17
CA ILE A 386 -3.06 -5.38 22.52
C ILE A 386 -4.27 -6.31 22.69
N PRO A 387 -5.30 -5.90 23.44
CA PRO A 387 -6.59 -6.59 23.46
C PRO A 387 -7.26 -6.54 22.08
N ARG A 388 -7.98 -7.60 21.72
CA ARG A 388 -8.70 -7.71 20.44
C ARG A 388 -9.77 -6.63 20.27
N GLU A 389 -10.38 -6.24 21.38
CA GLU A 389 -11.41 -5.21 21.46
C GLU A 389 -10.90 -3.83 21.01
N GLU A 390 -9.61 -3.59 21.12
CA GLU A 390 -8.96 -2.32 20.74
C GLU A 390 -8.22 -2.39 19.39
N ALA A 391 -8.36 -3.49 18.66
CA ALA A 391 -7.61 -3.72 17.42
C ALA A 391 -7.85 -2.61 16.36
N GLY A 392 -9.09 -2.16 16.17
CA GLY A 392 -9.40 -1.08 15.22
C GLY A 392 -8.70 0.23 15.57
N ARG A 393 -8.70 0.59 16.85
CA ARG A 393 -8.03 1.78 17.37
C ARG A 393 -6.51 1.74 17.17
N PHE A 394 -5.88 0.60 17.47
CA PHE A 394 -4.43 0.47 17.34
C PHE A 394 -3.97 0.31 15.88
N PHE A 395 -4.70 -0.38 15.01
CA PHE A 395 -4.42 -0.37 13.58
C PHE A 395 -4.59 1.01 12.96
N SER A 396 -5.55 1.79 13.44
CA SER A 396 -5.71 3.19 13.05
C SER A 396 -4.50 4.05 13.47
N LEU A 397 -3.97 3.82 14.67
CA LEU A 397 -2.75 4.48 15.15
C LEU A 397 -1.51 4.07 14.34
N MET A 398 -1.41 2.81 13.95
CA MET A 398 -0.35 2.33 13.05
C MET A 398 -0.42 3.00 11.68
N LEU A 399 -1.61 3.11 11.09
CA LEU A 399 -1.77 3.83 9.82
C LEU A 399 -1.37 5.29 9.97
N LEU A 400 -1.77 5.96 11.05
CA LEU A 400 -1.34 7.32 11.35
C LEU A 400 0.19 7.42 11.44
N SER A 401 0.83 6.50 12.15
CA SER A 401 2.29 6.43 12.28
C SER A 401 2.97 6.26 10.92
N SER A 402 2.48 5.35 10.07
CA SER A 402 3.06 5.13 8.74
C SER A 402 2.89 6.32 7.79
N ARG A 403 1.80 7.09 7.92
CA ARG A 403 1.60 8.32 7.11
C ARG A 403 2.52 9.46 7.56
N ALA A 404 2.71 9.60 8.87
CA ALA A 404 3.68 10.57 9.40
C ALA A 404 5.13 10.19 9.03
N ALA A 405 5.42 8.89 8.96
CA ALA A 405 6.72 8.35 8.58
C ALA A 405 7.10 8.68 7.13
N ALA A 406 6.17 8.61 6.18
CA ALA A 406 6.44 8.72 4.75
C ALA A 406 7.07 10.06 4.28
N VAL A 407 7.43 10.94 5.19
CA VAL A 407 8.04 12.25 4.92
C VAL A 407 9.53 12.26 5.22
N ALA A 408 9.97 11.61 6.29
CA ALA A 408 11.35 11.76 6.80
C ALA A 408 12.36 11.04 5.90
N GLY A 409 12.11 9.82 5.51
CA GLY A 409 13.01 9.02 4.68
C GLY A 409 13.30 9.62 3.31
N PRO A 410 12.26 9.94 2.49
CA PRO A 410 12.42 10.62 1.21
C PRO A 410 13.19 11.95 1.33
N LEU A 411 12.92 12.73 2.38
CA LEU A 411 13.62 13.98 2.61
C LEU A 411 15.12 13.78 2.92
N ILE A 412 15.44 12.84 3.83
CA ILE A 412 16.81 12.48 4.16
C ILE A 412 17.56 11.96 2.94
N TRP A 413 16.90 11.10 2.14
CA TRP A 413 17.45 10.59 0.89
C TRP A 413 17.77 11.73 -0.08
N GLY A 414 16.80 12.61 -0.38
CA GLY A 414 16.97 13.74 -1.29
C GLY A 414 18.11 14.66 -0.86
N ILE A 415 18.12 15.12 0.40
CA ILE A 415 19.20 15.97 0.93
C ILE A 415 20.55 15.26 0.80
N THR A 416 20.64 13.96 1.10
CA THR A 416 21.90 13.22 1.00
C THR A 416 22.40 13.18 -0.43
N VAL A 417 21.54 12.96 -1.41
CA VAL A 417 21.90 12.95 -2.84
C VAL A 417 22.32 14.35 -3.26
N ASP A 418 21.49 15.37 -3.00
CA ASP A 418 21.74 16.75 -3.45
C ASP A 418 23.07 17.33 -2.91
N VAL A 419 23.43 16.99 -1.68
CA VAL A 419 24.69 17.43 -1.06
C VAL A 419 25.90 16.66 -1.57
N LEU A 420 25.78 15.34 -1.76
CA LEU A 420 26.93 14.50 -2.08
C LEU A 420 27.18 14.34 -3.59
N GLU A 421 26.16 14.45 -4.44
CA GLU A 421 26.31 14.27 -5.88
C GLU A 421 27.34 15.23 -6.51
N PRO A 422 27.30 16.56 -6.24
CA PRO A 422 28.29 17.48 -6.76
C PRO A 422 29.71 17.29 -6.19
N LEU A 423 29.83 16.69 -4.99
CA LEU A 423 31.10 16.51 -4.29
C LEU A 423 31.79 15.18 -4.59
N ARG A 424 31.03 14.11 -4.76
CA ARG A 424 31.51 12.73 -4.80
C ARG A 424 31.02 11.93 -6.00
N GLY A 425 30.22 12.54 -6.87
CA GLY A 425 29.61 11.92 -8.05
C GLY A 425 28.34 11.09 -7.72
N THR A 426 27.53 10.86 -8.75
CA THR A 426 26.19 10.26 -8.67
C THR A 426 26.20 8.89 -7.97
N GLY A 427 27.08 7.96 -8.36
CA GLY A 427 27.10 6.62 -7.78
C GLY A 427 27.40 6.61 -6.27
N THR A 428 28.30 7.49 -5.79
CA THR A 428 28.62 7.59 -4.37
C THR A 428 27.47 8.24 -3.57
N ALA A 429 26.83 9.26 -4.13
CA ALA A 429 25.72 9.96 -3.50
C ALA A 429 24.52 9.02 -3.28
N TYR A 430 24.15 8.26 -4.30
CA TYR A 430 23.04 7.30 -4.19
C TYR A 430 23.35 6.13 -3.24
N ARG A 431 24.61 5.63 -3.21
CA ARG A 431 25.04 4.63 -2.22
C ARG A 431 24.96 5.16 -0.80
N ALA A 432 25.37 6.41 -0.58
CA ALA A 432 25.25 7.08 0.72
C ALA A 432 23.78 7.23 1.14
N ALA A 433 22.87 7.54 0.22
CA ALA A 433 21.44 7.59 0.49
C ALA A 433 20.88 6.23 0.92
N VAL A 434 21.33 5.10 0.34
CA VAL A 434 20.96 3.76 0.81
C VAL A 434 21.46 3.53 2.24
N ILE A 435 22.63 4.04 2.63
CA ILE A 435 23.14 3.92 4.01
C ILE A 435 22.21 4.59 5.01
N THR A 436 21.60 5.73 4.67
CA THR A 436 20.63 6.38 5.58
C THR A 436 19.42 5.49 5.84
N VAL A 437 18.94 4.77 4.83
CA VAL A 437 17.86 3.81 4.98
C VAL A 437 18.28 2.60 5.82
N VAL A 438 19.50 2.10 5.63
CA VAL A 438 20.09 1.05 6.50
C VAL A 438 20.11 1.50 7.96
N ALA A 439 20.49 2.76 8.23
CA ALA A 439 20.47 3.31 9.58
C ALA A 439 19.05 3.36 10.19
N MET A 440 18.02 3.69 9.39
CA MET A 440 16.63 3.65 9.84
C MET A 440 16.19 2.22 10.22
N PHE A 441 16.50 1.21 9.40
CA PHE A 441 16.24 -0.18 9.74
C PHE A 441 17.02 -0.64 10.99
N ALA A 442 18.29 -0.26 11.11
CA ALA A 442 19.10 -0.58 12.29
C ALA A 442 18.53 0.03 13.57
N LEU A 443 18.06 1.28 13.52
CA LEU A 443 17.41 1.94 14.65
C LEU A 443 16.09 1.25 15.00
N SER A 444 15.31 0.84 14.00
CA SER A 444 14.08 0.07 14.23
C SER A 444 14.33 -1.27 14.91
N LEU A 445 15.45 -1.96 14.58
CA LEU A 445 15.87 -3.20 15.27
C LEU A 445 16.15 -2.97 16.75
N LEU A 446 16.79 -1.84 17.10
CA LEU A 446 17.06 -1.50 18.50
C LEU A 446 15.77 -1.28 19.30
N LEU A 447 14.77 -0.65 18.67
CA LEU A 447 13.45 -0.45 19.29
C LEU A 447 12.68 -1.78 19.43
N LEU A 448 12.72 -2.63 18.40
CA LEU A 448 12.06 -3.94 18.44
C LEU A 448 12.65 -4.89 19.48
N ARG A 449 13.94 -4.77 19.80
CA ARG A 449 14.55 -5.53 20.90
C ARG A 449 13.92 -5.25 22.27
N ARG A 450 13.34 -4.05 22.46
CA ARG A 450 12.66 -3.66 23.70
C ARG A 450 11.23 -4.17 23.80
N VAL A 451 10.68 -4.70 22.71
CA VAL A 451 9.33 -5.26 22.69
C VAL A 451 9.36 -6.64 23.35
N PRO A 452 8.48 -6.95 24.32
CA PRO A 452 8.44 -8.25 24.97
C PRO A 452 8.10 -9.37 23.98
N GLU A 453 8.62 -10.56 24.23
CA GLU A 453 8.26 -11.75 23.47
C GLU A 453 6.94 -12.30 24.00
N THR A 454 5.86 -12.02 23.27
CA THR A 454 4.56 -12.60 23.55
C THR A 454 4.48 -13.94 22.84
N ARG A 455 4.81 -15.03 23.54
CA ARG A 455 4.48 -16.37 23.06
C ARG A 455 2.96 -16.56 23.19
N ALA A 456 2.31 -16.94 22.09
CA ALA A 456 1.04 -17.63 22.22
C ALA A 456 1.27 -18.83 23.14
N VAL A 457 0.63 -18.83 24.30
CA VAL A 457 0.75 -19.93 25.25
C VAL A 457 0.20 -21.16 24.53
N ARG A 458 1.09 -22.07 24.16
CA ARG A 458 0.69 -23.42 23.73
C ARG A 458 0.14 -24.12 24.96
N HIS A 459 -1.18 -24.13 25.11
CA HIS A 459 -1.91 -25.02 26.00
C HIS A 459 -2.37 -26.24 25.24
#